data_e0b72432f814725a572ac46fce17eb65
#
_entry.id   e0b72432f814725a572ac46fce17eb65
#
_cell.length_a   1.000
_cell.length_b   1.000
_cell.length_c   1.000
_cell.angle_alpha   90.00
_cell.angle_beta   90.00
_cell.angle_gamma   90.00
#
_symmetry.space_group_name_H-M   'P 1'
#
loop_
_entity.id
_entity.type
_entity.pdbx_description
1 polymer ?
#
loop_
_entity_poly.entity_id
_entity_poly.type
_entity_poly.pdbx_seq_one_letter_code
_entity_poly.pdbx_strand_id
1 'polypeptide(L)'
;MTNELYEKHCWALVDLDAMQSNLALIQKTVGAPVCCVVKADAYGHGAAVAGPWLEENGAAAFAVSCLAEARHLRRHGISKPILILGY
;
A
#
# COMPACT_ATOMS: atom_id res chain seq x y z
N MET A 1 5.58 31.94 1.83
CA MET A 1 5.09 30.55 1.82
C MET A 1 6.23 29.60 2.11
N THR A 2 6.06 28.84 3.12
CA THR A 2 7.03 27.79 3.42
C THR A 2 6.69 26.55 2.58
N ASN A 3 7.67 26.04 1.87
CA ASN A 3 7.51 24.82 1.14
C ASN A 3 8.27 23.71 1.88
N GLU A 4 7.52 22.79 2.48
CA GLU A 4 8.10 21.72 3.26
C GLU A 4 9.10 20.88 2.46
N LEU A 5 8.88 20.75 1.16
CA LEU A 5 9.76 19.97 0.31
C LEU A 5 11.19 20.53 0.31
N TYR A 6 11.33 21.84 0.34
CA TYR A 6 12.65 22.48 0.36
C TYR A 6 13.29 22.49 1.74
N GLU A 7 12.50 22.25 2.77
CA GLU A 7 13.01 22.20 4.14
C GLU A 7 13.50 20.82 4.54
N LYS A 8 13.12 19.80 3.81
CA LYS A 8 13.51 18.42 4.09
C LYS A 8 14.87 18.14 3.47
N HIS A 9 15.72 17.45 4.25
CA HIS A 9 17.02 17.03 3.77
C HIS A 9 16.96 15.78 2.89
N CYS A 10 15.87 15.02 2.97
CA CYS A 10 15.68 13.86 2.12
C CYS A 10 14.19 13.57 1.93
N TRP A 11 13.88 12.89 0.85
CA TRP A 11 12.54 12.39 0.57
C TRP A 11 12.63 11.13 -0.28
N ALA A 12 11.54 10.38 -0.31
CA ALA A 12 11.43 9.21 -1.18
C ALA A 12 10.45 9.50 -2.30
N LEU A 13 10.81 9.09 -3.50
CA LEU A 13 9.89 9.09 -4.63
C LEU A 13 9.38 7.67 -4.81
N VAL A 14 8.06 7.51 -4.87
CA VAL A 14 7.42 6.20 -5.05
C VAL A 14 6.87 6.13 -6.47
N ASP A 15 7.31 5.12 -7.20
CA ASP A 15 6.85 4.87 -8.56
C ASP A 15 5.66 3.89 -8.52
N LEU A 16 4.46 4.42 -8.64
CA LEU A 16 3.23 3.61 -8.59
C LEU A 16 3.12 2.69 -9.80
N ASP A 17 3.62 3.10 -10.96
CA ASP A 17 3.58 2.26 -12.15
C ASP A 17 4.50 1.05 -11.99
N ALA A 18 5.67 1.23 -11.40
CA ALA A 18 6.57 0.12 -11.10
C ALA A 18 5.94 -0.85 -10.10
N MET A 19 5.25 -0.32 -9.09
CA MET A 19 4.54 -1.12 -8.11
C MET A 19 3.44 -1.95 -8.77
N GLN A 20 2.66 -1.35 -9.66
CA GLN A 20 1.64 -2.06 -10.44
C GLN A 20 2.25 -3.16 -11.30
N SER A 21 3.34 -2.88 -11.99
CA SER A 21 4.03 -3.85 -12.85
C SER A 21 4.54 -5.03 -12.04
N ASN A 22 5.07 -4.76 -10.86
CA ASN A 22 5.55 -5.80 -9.95
C ASN A 22 4.40 -6.68 -9.46
N LEU A 23 3.27 -6.08 -9.09
CA LEU A 23 2.09 -6.84 -8.68
C LEU A 23 1.60 -7.73 -9.81
N ALA A 24 1.51 -7.20 -11.03
CA ALA A 24 1.07 -7.97 -12.20
C ALA A 24 2.02 -9.15 -12.47
N LEU A 25 3.32 -8.94 -12.35
CA LEU A 25 4.31 -10.00 -12.54
C LEU A 25 4.16 -11.09 -11.48
N ILE A 26 3.98 -10.72 -10.22
CA ILE A 26 3.79 -11.68 -9.13
C ILE A 26 2.53 -12.49 -9.37
N GLN A 27 1.41 -11.85 -9.70
CA GLN A 27 0.15 -12.52 -9.98
C GLN A 27 0.29 -13.52 -11.13
N LYS A 28 0.96 -13.13 -12.19
CA LYS A 28 1.19 -13.99 -13.36
C LYS A 28 2.07 -15.18 -13.00
N THR A 29 3.12 -14.95 -12.24
CA THR A 29 4.09 -15.99 -11.87
C THR A 29 3.49 -16.99 -10.90
N VAL A 30 2.76 -16.51 -9.91
CA VAL A 30 2.16 -17.36 -8.87
C VAL A 30 0.87 -18.01 -9.34
N GLY A 31 0.11 -17.34 -10.20
CA GLY A 31 -1.17 -17.85 -10.68
C GLY A 31 -2.26 -17.88 -9.60
N ALA A 32 -2.16 -17.01 -8.59
CA ALA A 32 -3.09 -16.98 -7.46
C ALA A 32 -3.35 -15.52 -7.06
N PRO A 33 -4.47 -15.26 -6.35
CA PRO A 33 -4.72 -13.94 -5.78
C PRO A 33 -3.61 -13.53 -4.82
N VAL A 34 -3.28 -12.24 -4.81
CA VAL A 34 -2.19 -11.69 -4.00
C VAL A 34 -2.74 -10.84 -2.87
N CYS A 35 -2.28 -11.12 -1.66
CA CYS A 35 -2.53 -10.28 -0.49
C CYS A 35 -1.34 -9.34 -0.32
N CYS A 36 -1.58 -8.04 -0.37
CA CYS A 36 -0.53 -7.04 -0.25
C CYS A 36 -0.32 -6.66 1.20
N VAL A 37 0.88 -6.88 1.72
CA VAL A 37 1.22 -6.49 3.09
C VAL A 37 1.63 -5.02 3.07
N VAL A 38 0.85 -4.19 3.74
CA VAL A 38 1.03 -2.73 3.74
C VAL A 38 1.17 -2.16 5.15
N LYS A 39 1.63 -2.98 6.08
CA LYS A 39 1.92 -2.54 7.44
C LYS A 39 3.05 -1.51 7.45
N ALA A 40 3.19 -0.78 8.55
CA ALA A 40 4.20 0.27 8.69
C ALA A 40 4.14 1.27 7.52
N ASP A 41 2.93 1.76 7.23
CA ASP A 41 2.68 2.71 6.15
C ASP A 41 3.16 2.18 4.79
N ALA A 42 2.85 0.92 4.49
CA ALA A 42 3.31 0.21 3.30
C ALA A 42 4.85 0.20 3.23
N TYR A 43 5.48 -0.09 4.36
CA TYR A 43 6.94 -0.09 4.50
C TYR A 43 7.57 1.26 4.09
N GLY A 44 6.87 2.34 4.37
CA GLY A 44 7.33 3.68 4.05
C GLY A 44 6.91 4.20 2.68
N HIS A 45 6.20 3.38 1.89
CA HIS A 45 5.72 3.81 0.57
C HIS A 45 4.47 4.68 0.63
N GLY A 46 3.82 4.76 1.78
CA GLY A 46 2.60 5.53 1.93
C GLY A 46 1.34 4.72 1.63
N ALA A 47 0.78 4.07 2.66
CA ALA A 47 -0.39 3.18 2.49
C ALA A 47 -1.62 3.92 1.96
N ALA A 48 -1.78 5.21 2.28
CA ALA A 48 -2.93 6.00 1.85
C ALA A 48 -3.00 6.17 0.33
N VAL A 49 -1.86 6.12 -0.35
CA VAL A 49 -1.77 6.25 -1.81
C VAL A 49 -1.53 4.90 -2.45
N ALA A 50 -0.56 4.14 -1.94
CA ALA A 50 -0.22 2.83 -2.50
C ALA A 50 -1.37 1.82 -2.36
N GLY A 51 -2.08 1.83 -1.24
CA GLY A 51 -3.19 0.93 -0.99
C GLY A 51 -4.28 1.01 -2.06
N PRO A 52 -4.91 2.17 -2.26
CA PRO A 52 -5.92 2.32 -3.31
C PRO A 52 -5.41 1.98 -4.70
N TRP A 53 -4.18 2.34 -5.02
CA TRP A 53 -3.58 2.03 -6.30
C TRP A 53 -3.44 0.52 -6.51
N LEU A 54 -2.96 -0.18 -5.50
CA LEU A 54 -2.85 -1.64 -5.55
C LEU A 54 -4.23 -2.31 -5.65
N GLU A 55 -5.23 -1.78 -4.94
CA GLU A 55 -6.59 -2.32 -5.02
C GLU A 55 -7.16 -2.18 -6.43
N GLU A 56 -7.00 -1.01 -7.06
CA GLU A 56 -7.44 -0.78 -8.44
C GLU A 56 -6.74 -1.70 -9.42
N ASN A 57 -5.51 -2.08 -9.13
CA ASN A 57 -4.68 -2.85 -10.04
C ASN A 57 -4.57 -4.33 -9.69
N GLY A 58 -5.50 -4.83 -8.90
CA GLY A 58 -5.71 -6.26 -8.77
C GLY A 58 -5.32 -6.90 -7.45
N ALA A 59 -4.95 -6.13 -6.43
CA ALA A 59 -4.74 -6.71 -5.10
C ALA A 59 -6.04 -7.34 -4.62
N ALA A 60 -5.96 -8.59 -4.17
CA ALA A 60 -7.14 -9.34 -3.71
C ALA A 60 -7.47 -9.04 -2.25
N ALA A 61 -6.47 -8.68 -1.46
CA ALA A 61 -6.60 -8.41 -0.04
C ALA A 61 -5.40 -7.61 0.44
N PHE A 62 -5.48 -7.13 1.67
CA PHE A 62 -4.38 -6.40 2.31
C PHE A 62 -4.11 -7.00 3.67
N ALA A 63 -2.88 -6.86 4.16
CA ALA A 63 -2.51 -7.27 5.50
C ALA A 63 -1.80 -6.13 6.21
N VAL A 64 -2.14 -5.92 7.46
CA VAL A 64 -1.60 -4.86 8.32
C VAL A 64 -1.25 -5.46 9.67
N SER A 65 -0.55 -4.69 10.52
CA SER A 65 -0.12 -5.19 11.82
C SER A 65 -1.15 -4.94 12.93
N CYS A 66 -2.01 -3.91 12.80
CA CYS A 66 -2.92 -3.54 13.88
C CYS A 66 -4.20 -2.90 13.35
N LEU A 67 -5.17 -2.75 14.25
CA LEU A 67 -6.47 -2.17 13.94
C LEU A 67 -6.37 -0.73 13.42
N ALA A 68 -5.46 0.07 13.97
CA ALA A 68 -5.29 1.46 13.55
C ALA A 68 -4.88 1.54 12.07
N GLU A 69 -4.00 0.66 11.63
CA GLU A 69 -3.61 0.59 10.23
C GLU A 69 -4.76 0.13 9.33
N ALA A 70 -5.56 -0.82 9.79
CA ALA A 70 -6.74 -1.27 9.06
C ALA A 70 -7.75 -0.14 8.88
N ARG A 71 -8.00 0.62 9.95
CA ARG A 71 -8.90 1.79 9.89
C ARG A 71 -8.37 2.85 8.93
N HIS A 72 -7.07 3.07 8.93
CA HIS A 72 -6.44 4.01 8.01
C HIS A 72 -6.72 3.63 6.55
N LEU A 73 -6.56 2.36 6.20
CA LEU A 73 -6.89 1.88 4.86
C LEU A 73 -8.37 2.09 4.53
N ARG A 74 -9.28 1.75 5.46
CA ARG A 74 -10.72 1.95 5.22
C ARG A 74 -11.07 3.41 4.98
N ARG A 75 -10.44 4.32 5.70
CA ARG A 75 -10.66 5.77 5.51
C ARG A 75 -10.22 6.24 4.14
N HIS A 76 -9.29 5.54 3.51
CA HIS A 76 -8.80 5.87 2.17
C HIS A 76 -9.45 5.03 1.08
N GLY A 77 -10.58 4.40 1.38
CA GLY A 77 -11.43 3.79 0.37
C GLY A 77 -11.15 2.33 0.06
N ILE A 78 -10.29 1.68 0.82
CA ILE A 78 -10.04 0.25 0.62
C ILE A 78 -11.30 -0.54 0.96
N SER A 79 -11.77 -1.35 0.01
CA SER A 79 -12.94 -2.21 0.16
C SER A 79 -12.61 -3.69 0.26
N LYS A 80 -11.45 -4.10 -0.19
CA LYS A 80 -11.01 -5.49 -0.15
C LYS A 80 -10.77 -5.95 1.29
N PRO A 81 -10.77 -7.27 1.54
CA PRO A 81 -10.49 -7.80 2.88
C PRO A 81 -9.16 -7.31 3.43
N ILE A 82 -9.14 -7.06 4.72
CA ILE A 82 -7.94 -6.63 5.44
C ILE A 82 -7.68 -7.62 6.56
N LEU A 83 -6.52 -8.26 6.54
CA LEU A 83 -6.06 -9.17 7.57
C LEU A 83 -5.19 -8.42 8.57
N ILE A 84 -5.47 -8.57 9.85
CA ILE A 84 -4.64 -8.00 10.91
C ILE A 84 -3.70 -9.10 11.38
N LEU A 85 -2.40 -8.91 11.15
CA LEU A 85 -1.38 -9.92 11.40
C LEU A 85 -0.95 -9.99 12.87
N GLY A 86 -1.07 -8.88 13.57
CA GLY A 86 -0.55 -8.77 14.93
C GLY A 86 -1.62 -8.56 15.97
N TYR A 87 -1.18 -8.18 17.08
CA TYR A 87 -1.96 -7.93 18.28
C TYR A 87 -2.83 -6.69 18.21
#